data_47d8fb737b47b7782004eccee0597cf3
#
_entry.id   47d8fb737b47b7782004eccee0597cf3
#
_cell.length_a   1.000
_cell.length_b   1.000
_cell.length_c   1.000
_cell.angle_alpha   90.00
_cell.angle_beta   90.00
_cell.angle_gamma   90.00
#
_symmetry.space_group_name_H-M   'P 1'
#
loop_
_entity.id
_entity.type
_entity.pdbx_description
1 polymer ?
#
loop_
_entity_poly.entity_id
_entity_poly.type
_entity_poly.pdbx_seq_one_letter_code
_entity_poly.pdbx_strand_id
1 'polypeptide(L)'
;MKKRDIILVVSLLVFAGIVFLIFNFNNKSGKTVVITENGSTYGTYILSENKVIDINTDLGHNKVVIKDGKVHMEEADCPDKYCVDKGNISKTNESLICLPHKLVVEITDDEIKSNNDDLDAIVK
;
A
#
# COMPACT_ATOMS: atom_id res chain seq x y z
N MET A 1 44.27 16.53 11.40
CA MET A 1 43.15 17.06 10.64
C MET A 1 42.94 18.53 10.93
N LYS A 2 42.80 19.28 9.89
CA LYS A 2 42.52 20.70 10.04
C LYS A 2 41.07 20.91 10.42
N LYS A 3 40.83 22.02 11.12
CA LYS A 3 39.45 22.33 11.55
C LYS A 3 38.50 22.38 10.38
N ARG A 4 38.96 22.83 9.22
CA ARG A 4 38.12 22.90 8.03
C ARG A 4 37.64 21.52 7.60
N ASP A 5 38.50 20.55 7.70
CA ASP A 5 38.14 19.19 7.32
C ASP A 5 37.06 18.62 8.24
N ILE A 6 37.21 18.92 9.53
CA ILE A 6 36.24 18.46 10.52
C ILE A 6 34.91 19.11 10.27
N ILE A 7 34.88 20.39 9.96
CA ILE A 7 33.64 21.09 9.66
C ILE A 7 32.95 20.51 8.44
N LEU A 8 33.71 20.18 7.41
CA LEU A 8 33.16 19.57 6.22
C LEU A 8 32.53 18.21 6.51
N VAL A 9 33.24 17.38 7.26
CA VAL A 9 32.72 16.06 7.60
C VAL A 9 31.48 16.16 8.45
N VAL A 10 31.49 17.03 9.46
CA VAL A 10 30.31 17.23 10.32
C VAL A 10 29.14 17.76 9.51
N SER A 11 29.40 18.72 8.62
CA SER A 11 28.36 19.29 7.77
C SER A 11 27.75 18.22 6.87
N LEU A 12 28.59 17.36 6.31
CA LEU A 12 28.11 16.29 5.46
C LEU A 12 27.25 15.30 6.24
N LEU A 13 27.68 14.94 7.44
CA LEU A 13 26.93 14.02 8.28
C LEU A 13 25.58 14.60 8.69
N VAL A 14 25.56 15.87 9.03
CA VAL A 14 24.31 16.56 9.39
C VAL A 14 23.37 16.57 8.20
N PHE A 15 23.88 16.89 7.03
CA PHE A 15 23.08 16.93 5.81
C PHE A 15 22.51 15.54 5.51
N ALA A 16 23.34 14.51 5.59
CA ALA A 16 22.89 13.14 5.35
C ALA A 16 21.82 12.73 6.35
N GLY A 17 21.99 13.13 7.61
CA GLY A 17 21.00 12.84 8.64
C GLY A 17 19.66 13.50 8.37
N ILE A 18 19.69 14.76 7.92
CA ILE A 18 18.47 15.48 7.59
C ILE A 18 17.75 14.82 6.42
N VAL A 19 18.50 14.46 5.38
CA VAL A 19 17.93 13.78 4.23
C VAL A 19 17.31 12.45 4.65
N PHE A 20 18.00 11.71 5.49
CA PHE A 20 17.50 10.43 6.00
C PHE A 20 16.19 10.62 6.75
N LEU A 21 16.12 11.64 7.61
CA LEU A 21 14.90 11.92 8.36
C LEU A 21 13.75 12.32 7.44
N ILE A 22 14.04 13.12 6.43
CA ILE A 22 13.01 13.52 5.47
C ILE A 22 12.43 12.30 4.77
N PHE A 23 13.31 11.39 4.32
CA PHE A 23 12.83 10.18 3.66
C PHE A 23 12.02 9.30 4.60
N ASN A 24 12.45 9.21 5.85
CA ASN A 24 11.73 8.42 6.84
C ASN A 24 10.34 8.98 7.14
N PHE A 25 10.26 10.29 7.27
CA PHE A 25 8.97 10.93 7.55
C PHE A 25 8.04 10.93 6.36
N ASN A 26 8.60 10.94 5.15
CA ASN A 26 7.79 10.92 3.96
C ASN A 26 7.24 9.53 3.64
N ASN A 27 7.79 8.51 4.24
CA ASN A 27 7.27 7.15 4.09
C ASN A 27 6.07 6.96 5.00
N LYS A 28 5.03 7.68 4.70
CA LYS A 28 3.81 7.57 5.51
C LYS A 28 3.05 6.31 5.14
N SER A 29 2.40 5.75 6.14
CA SER A 29 1.45 4.68 5.90
C SER A 29 0.32 5.23 5.03
N GLY A 30 -0.17 4.40 4.12
CA GLY A 30 -1.30 4.81 3.31
C GLY A 30 -2.56 4.94 4.14
N LYS A 31 -3.57 5.56 3.56
CA LYS A 31 -4.84 5.77 4.24
C LYS A 31 -5.95 4.90 3.71
N THR A 32 -5.87 4.52 2.45
CA THR A 32 -6.97 3.87 1.76
C THR A 32 -6.46 2.64 1.02
N VAL A 33 -7.26 1.60 1.05
CA VAL A 33 -6.99 0.35 0.33
C VAL A 33 -7.96 0.28 -0.84
N VAL A 34 -7.44 0.18 -2.05
CA VAL A 34 -8.25 0.03 -3.26
C VAL A 34 -8.05 -1.37 -3.81
N ILE A 35 -9.15 -2.09 -3.97
CA ILE A 35 -9.12 -3.44 -4.52
C ILE A 35 -9.69 -3.39 -5.92
N THR A 36 -8.88 -3.82 -6.88
CA THR A 36 -9.26 -3.85 -8.29
C THR A 36 -9.28 -5.30 -8.75
N GLU A 37 -10.35 -5.67 -9.44
CA GLU A 37 -10.52 -7.01 -9.96
C GLU A 37 -10.82 -6.91 -11.44
N ASN A 38 -10.00 -7.58 -12.25
CA ASN A 38 -10.18 -7.60 -13.70
C ASN A 38 -10.30 -6.20 -14.31
N GLY A 39 -9.50 -5.26 -13.79
CA GLY A 39 -9.48 -3.90 -14.32
C GLY A 39 -10.56 -3.00 -13.75
N SER A 40 -11.47 -3.52 -12.96
CA SER A 40 -12.55 -2.74 -12.36
C SER A 40 -12.38 -2.64 -10.86
N THR A 41 -12.74 -1.51 -10.29
CA THR A 41 -12.64 -1.34 -8.85
C THR A 41 -13.65 -2.23 -8.15
N TYR A 42 -13.17 -3.18 -7.36
CA TYR A 42 -14.03 -4.04 -6.56
C TYR A 42 -14.55 -3.30 -5.34
N GLY A 43 -13.68 -2.57 -4.67
CA GLY A 43 -14.08 -1.83 -3.49
C GLY A 43 -12.94 -0.97 -2.98
N THR A 44 -13.29 -0.02 -2.13
CA THR A 44 -12.35 0.88 -1.50
C THR A 44 -12.59 0.83 0.00
N TYR A 45 -11.53 0.67 0.78
CA TYR A 45 -11.64 0.48 2.22
C TYR A 45 -10.65 1.39 2.94
N ILE A 46 -10.91 1.62 4.23
CA ILE A 46 -10.04 2.46 5.05
C ILE A 46 -9.02 1.58 5.74
N LEU A 47 -7.75 1.93 5.55
CA LEU A 47 -6.66 1.13 6.10
C LEU A 47 -6.66 1.08 7.62
N SER A 48 -7.17 2.10 8.27
CA SER A 48 -7.20 2.15 9.74
C SER A 48 -8.31 1.30 10.35
N GLU A 49 -9.24 0.80 9.53
CA GLU A 49 -10.32 -0.05 10.02
C GLU A 49 -10.00 -1.51 9.80
N ASN A 50 -10.12 -2.31 10.84
CA ASN A 50 -9.93 -3.75 10.72
C ASN A 50 -11.11 -4.34 9.96
N LYS A 51 -10.79 -5.11 8.92
CA LYS A 51 -11.84 -5.68 8.09
C LYS A 51 -11.34 -6.92 7.36
N VAL A 52 -12.26 -7.85 7.12
CA VAL A 52 -11.97 -9.04 6.32
C VAL A 52 -12.84 -8.97 5.09
N ILE A 53 -12.21 -9.08 3.93
CA ILE A 53 -12.92 -8.98 2.65
C ILE A 53 -12.75 -10.29 1.89
N ASP A 54 -13.86 -10.98 1.66
CA ASP A 54 -13.87 -12.19 0.86
C ASP A 54 -14.21 -11.82 -0.57
N ILE A 55 -13.32 -12.13 -1.48
CA ILE A 55 -13.50 -11.84 -2.88
C ILE A 55 -13.67 -13.15 -3.63
N ASN A 56 -14.89 -13.40 -4.08
CA ASN A 56 -15.20 -14.59 -4.85
C ASN A 56 -15.50 -14.17 -6.27
N THR A 57 -14.72 -14.66 -7.21
CA THR A 57 -14.89 -14.37 -8.62
C THR A 57 -14.88 -15.66 -9.41
N ASP A 58 -15.18 -15.57 -10.69
CA ASP A 58 -15.11 -16.72 -11.58
C ASP A 58 -13.69 -17.26 -11.67
N LEU A 59 -12.70 -16.43 -11.34
CA LEU A 59 -11.30 -16.83 -11.44
C LEU A 59 -10.79 -17.50 -10.17
N GLY A 60 -11.51 -17.36 -9.06
CA GLY A 60 -11.12 -17.98 -7.82
C GLY A 60 -11.47 -17.16 -6.61
N HIS A 61 -11.00 -17.58 -5.46
CA HIS A 61 -11.31 -16.97 -4.18
C HIS A 61 -10.06 -16.32 -3.59
N ASN A 62 -10.23 -15.13 -3.06
CA ASN A 62 -9.17 -14.43 -2.33
C ASN A 62 -9.75 -13.87 -1.04
N LYS A 63 -8.95 -13.90 0.00
CA LYS A 63 -9.34 -13.33 1.29
C LYS A 63 -8.32 -12.27 1.69
N VAL A 64 -8.78 -11.04 1.77
CA VAL A 64 -7.96 -9.89 2.11
C VAL A 64 -8.29 -9.47 3.53
N VAL A 65 -7.27 -9.29 4.35
CA VAL A 65 -7.45 -8.89 5.75
C VAL A 65 -6.76 -7.56 5.98
N ILE A 66 -7.50 -6.61 6.53
CA ILE A 66 -6.97 -5.32 6.97
C ILE A 66 -6.95 -5.35 8.49
N LYS A 67 -5.77 -5.22 9.07
CA LYS A 67 -5.62 -5.26 10.51
C LYS A 67 -4.44 -4.40 10.95
N ASP A 68 -4.69 -3.58 11.97
CA ASP A 68 -3.64 -2.74 12.57
C ASP A 68 -2.91 -1.87 11.57
N GLY A 69 -3.64 -1.34 10.59
CA GLY A 69 -3.06 -0.47 9.58
C GLY A 69 -2.26 -1.19 8.52
N LYS A 70 -2.45 -2.49 8.38
CA LYS A 70 -1.75 -3.31 7.41
C LYS A 70 -2.73 -4.18 6.65
N VAL A 71 -2.38 -4.50 5.42
CA VAL A 71 -3.19 -5.35 4.56
C VAL A 71 -2.38 -6.56 4.15
N HIS A 72 -3.00 -7.72 4.18
CA HIS A 72 -2.37 -8.92 3.63
C HIS A 72 -3.42 -9.82 2.99
N MET A 73 -2.95 -10.66 2.10
CA MET A 73 -3.79 -11.69 1.50
C MET A 73 -3.68 -12.92 2.37
N GLU A 74 -4.75 -13.27 3.07
CA GLU A 74 -4.72 -14.41 3.98
C GLU A 74 -4.88 -15.72 3.23
N GLU A 75 -5.75 -15.75 2.25
CA GLU A 75 -5.99 -16.95 1.45
C GLU A 75 -6.16 -16.56 -0.02
N ALA A 76 -5.70 -17.42 -0.89
CA ALA A 76 -5.87 -17.24 -2.33
C ALA A 76 -5.83 -18.60 -3.00
N ASP A 77 -6.67 -18.76 -4.01
CA ASP A 77 -6.72 -20.00 -4.78
C ASP A 77 -5.68 -20.06 -5.89
N CYS A 78 -4.92 -19.00 -6.07
CA CYS A 78 -3.94 -19.00 -7.14
C CYS A 78 -2.85 -20.03 -6.87
N PRO A 79 -2.36 -20.71 -7.90
CA PRO A 79 -1.39 -21.79 -7.73
C PRO A 79 -0.09 -21.34 -7.08
N ASP A 80 0.36 -20.15 -7.41
CA ASP A 80 1.64 -19.64 -6.90
C ASP A 80 1.53 -19.09 -5.49
N LYS A 81 0.35 -18.66 -5.10
CA LYS A 81 0.12 -17.99 -3.81
C LYS A 81 1.11 -16.86 -3.56
N TYR A 82 1.53 -16.24 -4.61
CA TYR A 82 2.51 -15.17 -4.54
C TYR A 82 2.00 -14.00 -3.71
N CYS A 83 0.73 -13.67 -3.85
CA CYS A 83 0.11 -12.59 -3.08
C CYS A 83 0.05 -12.91 -1.59
N VAL A 84 -0.10 -14.19 -1.25
CA VAL A 84 -0.10 -14.60 0.17
C VAL A 84 1.31 -14.50 0.73
N ASP A 85 2.29 -14.92 -0.05
CA ASP A 85 3.68 -14.91 0.39
C ASP A 85 4.25 -13.50 0.52
N LYS A 86 3.66 -12.55 -0.16
CA LYS A 86 4.11 -11.15 -0.09
C LYS A 86 4.06 -10.61 1.32
N GLY A 87 3.09 -11.05 2.12
CA GLY A 87 2.94 -10.59 3.50
C GLY A 87 2.19 -9.28 3.60
N ASN A 88 2.45 -8.53 4.67
CA ASN A 88 1.74 -7.30 4.94
C ASN A 88 2.26 -6.13 4.11
N ILE A 89 1.33 -5.30 3.66
CA ILE A 89 1.68 -4.02 3.06
C ILE A 89 0.95 -2.93 3.83
N SER A 90 1.54 -1.77 3.93
CA SER A 90 0.94 -0.65 4.67
C SER A 90 1.30 0.70 4.11
N LYS A 91 2.27 0.77 3.22
CA LYS A 91 2.75 2.05 2.71
C LYS A 91 2.13 2.37 1.36
N THR A 92 1.99 3.66 1.09
CA THR A 92 1.56 4.12 -0.22
C THR A 92 2.46 3.56 -1.30
N ASN A 93 1.85 3.15 -2.40
CA ASN A 93 2.52 2.54 -3.55
C ASN A 93 2.91 1.08 -3.35
N GLU A 94 2.60 0.50 -2.22
CA GLU A 94 2.71 -0.94 -2.08
C GLU A 94 1.43 -1.59 -2.60
N SER A 95 1.57 -2.78 -3.17
CA SER A 95 0.42 -3.49 -3.70
C SER A 95 0.59 -4.99 -3.58
N LEU A 96 -0.54 -5.68 -3.52
CA LEU A 96 -0.62 -7.13 -3.60
C LEU A 96 -1.24 -7.46 -4.95
N ILE A 97 -0.59 -8.29 -5.73
CA ILE A 97 -1.07 -8.63 -7.07
C ILE A 97 -1.24 -10.12 -7.19
N CYS A 98 -2.44 -10.54 -7.58
CA CYS A 98 -2.72 -11.93 -7.88
C CYS A 98 -3.03 -12.01 -9.38
N LEU A 99 -2.02 -12.33 -10.17
CA LEU A 99 -2.15 -12.32 -11.62
C LEU A 99 -3.17 -13.32 -12.15
N PRO A 100 -3.17 -14.56 -11.67
CA PRO A 100 -4.17 -15.51 -12.16
C PRO A 100 -5.60 -15.05 -11.95
N HIS A 101 -5.85 -14.29 -10.88
CA HIS A 101 -7.18 -13.80 -10.57
C HIS A 101 -7.42 -12.38 -11.05
N LYS A 102 -6.40 -11.75 -11.65
CA LYS A 102 -6.46 -10.37 -12.09
C LYS A 102 -6.87 -9.43 -10.95
N LEU A 103 -6.40 -9.73 -9.76
CA LEU A 103 -6.75 -9.00 -8.55
C LEU A 103 -5.55 -8.15 -8.12
N VAL A 104 -5.82 -6.90 -7.84
CA VAL A 104 -4.80 -5.96 -7.34
C VAL A 104 -5.34 -5.29 -6.09
N VAL A 105 -4.55 -5.34 -5.02
CA VAL A 105 -4.84 -4.62 -3.79
C VAL A 105 -3.78 -3.56 -3.66
N GLU A 106 -4.18 -2.32 -3.65
CA GLU A 106 -3.26 -1.19 -3.70
C GLU A 106 -3.53 -0.22 -2.56
N ILE A 107 -2.48 0.36 -2.02
CA ILE A 107 -2.61 1.34 -0.95
C ILE A 107 -2.34 2.73 -1.50
N THR A 108 -3.23 3.66 -1.17
CA THR A 108 -3.14 5.03 -1.64
C THR A 108 -3.33 5.99 -0.47
N ASP A 109 -2.83 7.20 -0.62
CA ASP A 109 -3.01 8.25 0.38
C ASP A 109 -4.33 8.99 0.20
N ASP A 110 -5.05 8.73 -0.86
CA ASP A 110 -6.28 9.43 -1.13
C ASP A 110 -7.35 9.04 -0.12
N GLU A 111 -8.01 10.03 0.44
CA GLU A 111 -9.08 9.76 1.36
C GLU A 111 -10.31 9.27 0.60
N ILE A 112 -11.01 8.33 1.22
CA ILE A 112 -12.27 7.88 0.64
C ILE A 112 -13.29 8.98 0.83
N LYS A 113 -13.80 9.45 -0.28
CA LYS A 113 -14.90 10.39 -0.24
C LYS A 113 -16.18 9.59 -0.26
N SER A 114 -17.05 9.91 0.64
CA SER A 114 -18.28 9.15 0.80
C SER A 114 -19.28 9.40 -0.32
N ASN A 115 -19.01 10.36 -1.16
CA ASN A 115 -19.93 10.68 -2.24
C ASN A 115 -19.70 9.80 -3.44
N ASN A 116 -20.73 9.17 -3.89
CA ASN A 116 -20.63 8.28 -5.03
C ASN A 116 -20.27 9.00 -6.32
N ASP A 117 -20.56 10.27 -6.36
CA ASP A 117 -20.29 11.04 -7.56
C ASP A 117 -18.82 11.13 -7.88
N ASP A 118 -18.01 11.00 -6.85
CA ASP A 118 -16.58 11.12 -7.03
C ASP A 118 -16.01 9.99 -7.87
N LEU A 119 -16.72 8.90 -7.95
CA LEU A 119 -16.25 7.79 -8.75
C LEU A 119 -16.06 8.18 -10.19
N ASP A 120 -16.95 8.99 -10.69
CA ASP A 120 -16.88 9.40 -12.07
C ASP A 120 -15.67 10.28 -12.32
N ALA A 121 -15.36 11.13 -11.38
CA ALA A 121 -14.23 12.00 -11.51
C ALA A 121 -12.93 11.23 -11.51
N ILE A 122 -12.89 10.16 -10.75
CA ILE A 122 -11.70 9.37 -10.60
C ILE A 122 -11.39 8.55 -11.82
N VAL A 123 -12.40 8.19 -12.53
CA VAL A 123 -12.26 7.29 -13.66
C VAL A 123 -11.40 7.85 -14.75
N LYS A 124 -11.21 9.11 -14.76
CA LYS A 124 -10.43 9.70 -15.82
C LYS A 124 -9.03 9.35 -15.85
#